data_63715a80864f66df8d600e2c9b353665
#
_entry.id   63715a80864f66df8d600e2c9b353665
#
_cell.length_a   1.000
_cell.length_b   1.000
_cell.length_c   1.000
_cell.angle_alpha   90.00
_cell.angle_beta   90.00
_cell.angle_gamma   90.00
#
_symmetry.space_group_name_H-M   'P 1'
#
loop_
_entity.id
_entity.type
_entity.pdbx_description
1 polymer ?
#
loop_
_entity_poly.entity_id
_entity_poly.type
_entity_poly.pdbx_seq_one_letter_code
_entity_poly.pdbx_strand_id
1 'polypeptide(L)'
;MEARYTQLFVKHDNLYTEGAPVCIAAYALLRDNQTEKLVAQIKMVNLSSQAIRAVKVSICAVDAFGAKIDAVGVYQYTGLDVHRDEAFGHKTAVILPSPLVASFTCKCLGVVFQDGGTWSAPENAVWTPLAKPNEIFKGLGGMALQYKREIGEDAKFVPETDRDLWLCTCGAINRASEALCHKCEKSKEKMFSKLDVNALAEHHKLFLQQELAQKEKEECSNGFNSLNIGAKL
;
A
#
# COMPACT_ATOMS: atom_id res chain seq x y z
N MET A 1 -12.26 -30.80 -8.15
CA MET A 1 -11.51 -30.19 -9.28
C MET A 1 -10.13 -29.84 -8.78
N GLU A 2 -9.09 -30.41 -9.35
CA GLU A 2 -7.73 -30.02 -9.01
C GLU A 2 -7.45 -28.61 -9.50
N ALA A 3 -6.67 -27.84 -8.73
CA ALA A 3 -6.28 -26.50 -9.11
C ALA A 3 -5.41 -26.55 -10.37
N ARG A 4 -5.68 -25.69 -11.36
CA ARG A 4 -4.90 -25.63 -12.60
C ARG A 4 -3.42 -25.31 -12.36
N TYR A 5 -3.14 -24.47 -11.36
CA TYR A 5 -1.78 -24.03 -11.06
C TYR A 5 -1.34 -24.47 -9.67
N THR A 6 -0.11 -24.96 -9.58
CA THR A 6 0.60 -25.20 -8.32
C THR A 6 1.61 -24.08 -8.12
N GLN A 7 1.52 -23.39 -6.97
CA GLN A 7 2.45 -22.31 -6.61
C GLN A 7 3.77 -22.91 -6.14
N LEU A 8 4.87 -22.54 -6.79
CA LEU A 8 6.23 -22.95 -6.42
C LEU A 8 6.89 -21.93 -5.50
N PHE A 9 6.78 -20.64 -5.82
CA PHE A 9 7.14 -19.56 -4.90
C PHE A 9 6.30 -18.30 -5.16
N VAL A 10 6.26 -17.41 -4.17
CA VAL A 10 5.67 -16.08 -4.29
C VAL A 10 6.49 -15.07 -3.48
N LYS A 11 6.63 -13.87 -4.00
CA LYS A 11 7.18 -12.72 -3.30
C LYS A 11 6.19 -11.56 -3.30
N HIS A 12 6.04 -10.91 -2.15
CA HIS A 12 5.19 -9.73 -1.92
C HIS A 12 6.08 -8.56 -1.50
N ASP A 13 6.88 -8.07 -2.43
CA ASP A 13 7.96 -7.13 -2.11
C ASP A 13 7.55 -5.66 -2.32
N ASN A 14 6.45 -5.39 -3.05
CA ASN A 14 6.06 -4.02 -3.45
C ASN A 14 7.24 -3.26 -4.08
N LEU A 15 7.89 -3.85 -5.09
CA LEU A 15 9.06 -3.25 -5.72
C LEU A 15 8.70 -1.95 -6.42
N TYR A 16 9.48 -0.92 -6.17
CA TYR A 16 9.30 0.41 -6.71
C TYR A 16 10.66 1.05 -7.06
N THR A 17 10.67 1.90 -8.05
CA THR A 17 11.77 2.83 -8.35
C THR A 17 11.21 4.24 -8.45
N GLU A 18 11.98 5.23 -8.05
CA GLU A 18 11.56 6.63 -8.03
C GLU A 18 11.03 7.10 -9.39
N GLY A 19 9.91 7.80 -9.38
CA GLY A 19 9.22 8.28 -10.59
C GLY A 19 8.43 7.21 -11.36
N ALA A 20 8.49 5.92 -10.98
CA ALA A 20 7.73 4.89 -11.70
C ALA A 20 6.22 5.07 -11.51
N PRO A 21 5.41 4.96 -12.59
CA PRO A 21 3.95 5.02 -12.48
C PRO A 21 3.33 3.74 -11.91
N VAL A 22 4.10 2.67 -11.75
CA VAL A 22 3.64 1.39 -11.24
C VAL A 22 4.51 0.88 -10.10
N CYS A 23 3.90 0.12 -9.21
CA CYS A 23 4.56 -0.71 -8.22
C CYS A 23 4.36 -2.19 -8.61
N ILE A 24 5.41 -3.02 -8.50
CA ILE A 24 5.30 -4.47 -8.64
C ILE A 24 4.97 -5.04 -7.27
N ALA A 25 3.68 -5.24 -7.00
CA ALA A 25 3.18 -5.62 -5.69
C ALA A 25 3.56 -7.06 -5.30
N ALA A 26 3.51 -7.96 -6.25
CA ALA A 26 3.89 -9.36 -6.04
C ALA A 26 4.27 -10.03 -7.36
N TYR A 27 5.04 -11.11 -7.27
CA TYR A 27 5.29 -12.01 -8.39
C TYR A 27 5.42 -13.45 -7.91
N ALA A 28 4.96 -14.39 -8.73
CA ALA A 28 4.89 -15.81 -8.40
C ALA A 28 5.36 -16.68 -9.56
N LEU A 29 6.07 -17.76 -9.23
CA LEU A 29 6.37 -18.87 -10.13
C LEU A 29 5.33 -19.96 -9.86
N LEU A 30 4.63 -20.37 -10.91
CA LEU A 30 3.62 -21.41 -10.88
C LEU A 30 3.97 -22.51 -11.86
N ARG A 31 3.50 -23.73 -11.57
CA ARG A 31 3.44 -24.82 -12.54
C ARG A 31 1.99 -24.96 -13.01
N ASP A 32 1.79 -24.95 -14.32
CA ASP A 32 0.50 -25.31 -14.93
C ASP A 32 0.37 -26.85 -14.94
N ASN A 33 -0.50 -27.38 -14.12
CA ASN A 33 -0.69 -28.83 -13.94
C ASN A 33 -1.25 -29.54 -15.18
N GLN A 34 -1.75 -28.79 -16.17
CA GLN A 34 -2.24 -29.37 -17.43
C GLN A 34 -1.14 -29.47 -18.48
N THR A 35 -0.22 -28.54 -18.51
CA THR A 35 0.83 -28.44 -19.53
C THR A 35 2.22 -28.73 -19.00
N GLU A 36 2.39 -28.92 -17.70
CA GLU A 36 3.65 -29.07 -16.96
C GLU A 36 4.62 -27.87 -17.14
N LYS A 37 4.15 -26.79 -17.79
CA LYS A 37 4.97 -25.60 -18.03
C LYS A 37 5.06 -24.72 -16.79
N LEU A 38 6.23 -24.09 -16.63
CA LEU A 38 6.40 -23.03 -15.64
C LEU A 38 5.87 -21.71 -16.20
N VAL A 39 5.19 -20.96 -15.35
CA VAL A 39 4.65 -19.66 -15.71
C VAL A 39 4.96 -18.63 -14.63
N ALA A 40 5.26 -17.41 -15.05
CA ALA A 40 5.38 -16.24 -14.19
C ALA A 40 4.04 -15.51 -14.15
N GLN A 41 3.60 -15.16 -12.95
CA GLN A 41 2.53 -14.18 -12.73
C GLN A 41 3.11 -12.97 -12.03
N ILE A 42 2.79 -11.76 -12.51
CA ILE A 42 3.27 -10.50 -11.95
C ILE A 42 2.06 -9.65 -11.64
N LYS A 43 1.89 -9.28 -10.37
CA LYS A 43 0.87 -8.35 -9.91
C LYS A 43 1.48 -6.96 -9.81
N MET A 44 0.96 -6.04 -10.58
CA MET A 44 1.34 -4.62 -10.56
C MET A 44 0.15 -3.78 -10.10
N VAL A 45 0.44 -2.58 -9.57
CA VAL A 45 -0.56 -1.59 -9.17
C VAL A 45 -0.22 -0.28 -9.85
N ASN A 46 -1.20 0.39 -10.45
CA ASN A 46 -1.04 1.73 -11.00
C ASN A 46 -1.02 2.77 -9.87
N LEU A 47 0.11 3.48 -9.73
CA LEU A 47 0.29 4.57 -8.78
C LEU A 47 0.11 5.96 -9.43
N SER A 48 -0.14 6.00 -10.75
CA SER A 48 -0.33 7.24 -11.52
C SER A 48 -1.79 7.69 -11.46
N SER A 49 -2.02 8.99 -11.59
CA SER A 49 -3.36 9.54 -11.80
C SER A 49 -3.91 9.25 -13.22
N GLN A 50 -3.03 8.86 -14.15
CA GLN A 50 -3.39 8.52 -15.53
C GLN A 50 -3.71 7.02 -15.66
N ALA A 51 -4.72 6.68 -16.44
CA ALA A 51 -5.03 5.28 -16.76
C ALA A 51 -3.96 4.67 -17.68
N ILE A 52 -3.57 3.42 -17.40
CA ILE A 52 -2.53 2.70 -18.12
C ILE A 52 -3.13 1.87 -19.25
N ARG A 53 -2.57 2.00 -20.46
CA ARG A 53 -2.94 1.25 -21.67
C ARG A 53 -2.04 0.05 -21.94
N ALA A 54 -0.73 0.18 -21.66
CA ALA A 54 0.22 -0.92 -21.83
C ALA A 54 1.40 -0.80 -20.88
N VAL A 55 1.97 -1.95 -20.51
CA VAL A 55 3.16 -2.02 -19.64
C VAL A 55 4.16 -3.02 -20.24
N LYS A 56 5.43 -2.63 -20.28
CA LYS A 56 6.56 -3.48 -20.68
C LYS A 56 7.33 -3.88 -19.43
N VAL A 57 7.54 -5.18 -19.23
CA VAL A 57 8.32 -5.73 -18.13
C VAL A 57 9.49 -6.56 -18.62
N SER A 58 10.60 -6.55 -17.91
CA SER A 58 11.69 -7.50 -18.07
C SER A 58 11.55 -8.58 -17.01
N ILE A 59 11.75 -9.84 -17.41
CA ILE A 59 11.75 -11.01 -16.53
C ILE A 59 13.12 -11.66 -16.65
N CYS A 60 13.87 -11.75 -15.54
CA CYS A 60 15.17 -12.39 -15.47
C CYS A 60 15.05 -13.65 -14.62
N ALA A 61 15.02 -14.82 -15.29
CA ALA A 61 14.92 -16.11 -14.64
C ALA A 61 16.30 -16.67 -14.27
N VAL A 62 16.35 -17.43 -13.18
CA VAL A 62 17.53 -18.16 -12.74
C VAL A 62 17.17 -19.61 -12.41
N ASP A 63 18.15 -20.50 -12.55
CA ASP A 63 18.04 -21.90 -12.14
C ASP A 63 18.25 -22.07 -10.62
N ALA A 64 18.25 -23.30 -10.14
CA ALA A 64 18.46 -23.64 -8.73
C ALA A 64 19.88 -23.28 -8.20
N PHE A 65 20.84 -23.08 -9.08
CA PHE A 65 22.21 -22.68 -8.73
C PHE A 65 22.46 -21.18 -8.89
N GLY A 66 21.43 -20.42 -9.28
CA GLY A 66 21.53 -18.97 -9.49
C GLY A 66 22.06 -18.57 -10.88
N ALA A 67 22.28 -19.52 -11.78
CA ALA A 67 22.69 -19.22 -13.16
C ALA A 67 21.53 -18.63 -13.96
N LYS A 68 21.81 -17.57 -14.74
CA LYS A 68 20.79 -16.92 -15.57
C LYS A 68 20.32 -17.86 -16.68
N ILE A 69 19.03 -17.84 -16.91
CA ILE A 69 18.38 -18.54 -18.01
C ILE A 69 18.00 -17.49 -19.06
N ASP A 70 18.65 -17.55 -20.23
CA ASP A 70 18.60 -16.50 -21.27
C ASP A 70 17.25 -16.33 -21.97
N ALA A 71 16.25 -17.05 -21.62
CA ALA A 71 15.08 -17.26 -22.46
C ALA A 71 13.84 -16.42 -22.11
N VAL A 72 13.86 -15.52 -21.12
CA VAL A 72 12.66 -14.77 -20.70
C VAL A 72 12.83 -13.30 -20.98
N GLY A 73 13.23 -12.70 -21.77
CA GLY A 73 13.46 -11.29 -22.11
C GLY A 73 12.38 -10.32 -21.62
N VAL A 74 11.67 -9.77 -22.57
CA VAL A 74 10.69 -8.70 -22.36
C VAL A 74 9.28 -9.21 -22.64
N TYR A 75 8.35 -8.95 -21.73
CA TYR A 75 6.93 -9.21 -21.91
C TYR A 75 6.15 -7.91 -21.95
N GLN A 76 5.08 -7.85 -22.73
CA GLN A 76 4.22 -6.68 -22.86
C GLN A 76 2.78 -7.03 -22.49
N TYR A 77 2.25 -6.31 -21.53
CA TYR A 77 0.82 -6.28 -21.22
C TYR A 77 0.20 -5.18 -22.08
N THR A 78 -0.77 -5.53 -22.93
CA THR A 78 -1.42 -4.60 -23.86
C THR A 78 -2.93 -4.65 -23.72
N GLY A 79 -3.64 -3.65 -24.25
CA GLY A 79 -5.09 -3.58 -24.17
C GLY A 79 -5.60 -3.39 -22.74
N LEU A 80 -4.80 -2.77 -21.90
CA LEU A 80 -5.16 -2.47 -20.52
C LEU A 80 -6.04 -1.21 -20.46
N ASP A 81 -6.88 -1.16 -19.44
CA ASP A 81 -7.56 0.04 -18.96
C ASP A 81 -7.51 0.01 -17.42
N VAL A 82 -6.37 0.46 -16.88
CA VAL A 82 -6.06 0.31 -15.47
C VAL A 82 -5.98 1.68 -14.83
N HIS A 83 -6.95 1.99 -13.99
CA HIS A 83 -7.02 3.23 -13.24
C HIS A 83 -6.12 3.21 -11.99
N ARG A 84 -5.97 4.37 -11.36
CA ARG A 84 -5.16 4.51 -10.14
C ARG A 84 -5.62 3.53 -9.05
N ASP A 85 -4.67 2.98 -8.31
CA ASP A 85 -4.83 1.95 -7.27
C ASP A 85 -5.33 0.58 -7.74
N GLU A 86 -5.64 0.43 -9.03
CA GLU A 86 -6.06 -0.86 -9.56
C GLU A 86 -4.87 -1.80 -9.79
N ALA A 87 -5.10 -3.06 -9.44
CA ALA A 87 -4.13 -4.12 -9.62
C ALA A 87 -4.36 -4.86 -10.94
N PHE A 88 -3.28 -5.12 -11.67
CA PHE A 88 -3.32 -5.82 -12.95
C PHE A 88 -2.16 -6.81 -13.12
N GLY A 89 -2.14 -7.55 -14.23
CA GLY A 89 -1.10 -8.51 -14.60
C GLY A 89 -1.21 -9.87 -13.91
N HIS A 90 -1.80 -9.95 -12.73
CA HIS A 90 -1.92 -11.19 -11.93
C HIS A 90 -2.83 -12.26 -12.55
N LYS A 91 -3.66 -11.92 -13.54
CA LYS A 91 -4.49 -12.87 -14.27
C LYS A 91 -3.81 -13.42 -15.54
N THR A 92 -2.63 -12.88 -15.88
CA THR A 92 -1.88 -13.27 -17.07
C THR A 92 -0.73 -14.19 -16.66
N ALA A 93 -0.71 -15.40 -17.23
CA ALA A 93 0.36 -16.36 -17.04
C ALA A 93 1.38 -16.20 -18.19
N VAL A 94 2.58 -15.74 -17.88
CA VAL A 94 3.69 -15.62 -18.82
C VAL A 94 4.45 -16.94 -18.85
N ILE A 95 4.41 -17.67 -19.95
CA ILE A 95 5.09 -18.96 -20.07
C ILE A 95 6.60 -18.75 -20.03
N LEU A 96 7.26 -19.51 -19.17
CA LEU A 96 8.72 -19.54 -19.07
C LEU A 96 9.25 -20.68 -19.94
N PRO A 97 10.25 -20.42 -20.79
CA PRO A 97 10.67 -21.38 -21.82
C PRO A 97 11.48 -22.56 -21.30
N SER A 98 12.00 -22.49 -20.08
CA SER A 98 12.82 -23.54 -19.47
C SER A 98 12.14 -24.15 -18.25
N PRO A 99 12.08 -25.48 -18.12
CA PRO A 99 11.63 -26.17 -16.92
C PRO A 99 12.63 -26.06 -15.75
N LEU A 100 13.85 -25.55 -16.00
CA LEU A 100 14.89 -25.40 -14.99
C LEU A 100 14.76 -24.11 -14.17
N VAL A 101 13.79 -23.26 -14.49
CA VAL A 101 13.58 -22.02 -13.72
C VAL A 101 13.20 -22.33 -12.28
N ALA A 102 14.05 -21.93 -11.35
CA ALA A 102 13.79 -22.05 -9.91
C ALA A 102 13.24 -20.74 -9.29
N SER A 103 13.63 -19.59 -9.85
CA SER A 103 13.10 -18.28 -9.45
C SER A 103 13.29 -17.24 -10.56
N PHE A 104 12.71 -16.07 -10.37
CA PHE A 104 12.91 -14.95 -11.28
C PHE A 104 12.83 -13.62 -10.55
N THR A 105 13.37 -12.58 -11.16
CA THR A 105 13.16 -11.18 -10.81
C THR A 105 12.47 -10.47 -11.97
N CYS A 106 11.75 -9.39 -11.68
CA CYS A 106 11.11 -8.59 -12.72
C CYS A 106 11.28 -7.09 -12.46
N LYS A 107 11.27 -6.32 -13.57
CA LYS A 107 11.35 -4.86 -13.56
C LYS A 107 10.35 -4.31 -14.58
N CYS A 108 9.69 -3.21 -14.30
CA CYS A 108 8.96 -2.47 -15.32
C CYS A 108 9.95 -1.63 -16.13
N LEU A 109 9.90 -1.77 -17.44
CA LEU A 109 10.76 -1.04 -18.37
C LEU A 109 10.07 0.18 -18.96
N GLY A 110 8.74 0.17 -19.04
CA GLY A 110 8.00 1.29 -19.62
C GLY A 110 6.50 1.11 -19.49
N VAL A 111 5.82 2.24 -19.53
CA VAL A 111 4.35 2.35 -19.44
C VAL A 111 3.86 3.27 -20.54
N VAL A 112 2.74 2.91 -21.16
CA VAL A 112 1.98 3.76 -22.08
C VAL A 112 0.64 4.06 -21.43
N PHE A 113 0.28 5.34 -21.35
CA PHE A 113 -0.98 5.80 -20.80
C PHE A 113 -2.09 5.87 -21.87
N GLN A 114 -3.34 6.00 -21.45
CA GLN A 114 -4.49 6.10 -22.37
C GLN A 114 -4.44 7.35 -23.25
N ASP A 115 -3.90 8.46 -22.74
CA ASP A 115 -3.71 9.71 -23.48
C ASP A 115 -2.55 9.67 -24.50
N GLY A 116 -1.82 8.54 -24.59
CA GLY A 116 -0.65 8.38 -25.45
C GLY A 116 0.67 8.80 -24.81
N GLY A 117 0.66 9.37 -23.62
CA GLY A 117 1.85 9.64 -22.83
C GLY A 117 2.63 8.36 -22.54
N THR A 118 3.94 8.47 -22.36
CA THR A 118 4.81 7.32 -22.06
C THR A 118 5.74 7.61 -20.90
N TRP A 119 6.06 6.60 -20.14
CA TRP A 119 7.15 6.58 -19.18
C TRP A 119 8.10 5.44 -19.51
N SER A 120 9.39 5.69 -19.40
CA SER A 120 10.43 4.66 -19.53
C SER A 120 11.31 4.65 -18.30
N ALA A 121 11.64 3.47 -17.81
CA ALA A 121 12.54 3.35 -16.68
C ALA A 121 13.92 3.87 -17.05
N PRO A 122 14.60 4.66 -16.20
CA PRO A 122 16.01 4.97 -16.36
C PRO A 122 16.85 3.70 -16.51
N GLU A 123 17.92 3.75 -17.30
CA GLU A 123 18.78 2.58 -17.56
C GLU A 123 19.35 1.98 -16.27
N ASN A 124 19.67 2.84 -15.30
CA ASN A 124 20.19 2.46 -13.98
C ASN A 124 19.11 2.33 -12.89
N ALA A 125 17.83 2.23 -13.26
CA ALA A 125 16.73 2.12 -12.29
C ALA A 125 16.91 0.89 -11.38
N VAL A 126 16.95 1.15 -10.09
CA VAL A 126 17.02 0.11 -9.05
C VAL A 126 15.63 -0.07 -8.45
N TRP A 127 15.08 -1.28 -8.62
CA TRP A 127 13.78 -1.64 -8.07
C TRP A 127 13.98 -2.26 -6.68
N THR A 128 13.52 -1.56 -5.65
CA THR A 128 13.64 -1.98 -4.25
C THR A 128 12.28 -1.99 -3.57
N PRO A 129 12.10 -2.81 -2.53
CA PRO A 129 10.86 -2.83 -1.78
C PRO A 129 10.47 -1.44 -1.25
N LEU A 130 9.18 -1.13 -1.31
CA LEU A 130 8.60 -0.04 -0.52
C LEU A 130 8.60 -0.41 0.96
N ALA A 131 8.72 0.59 1.82
CA ALA A 131 8.52 0.43 3.25
C ALA A 131 7.15 -0.21 3.52
N LYS A 132 7.12 -1.19 4.43
CA LYS A 132 5.85 -1.81 4.81
C LYS A 132 5.03 -0.83 5.64
N PRO A 133 3.73 -0.67 5.32
CA PRO A 133 2.86 0.20 6.11
C PRO A 133 2.89 -0.17 7.60
N ASN A 134 3.19 0.81 8.44
CA ASN A 134 3.20 0.63 9.88
C ASN A 134 1.79 0.88 10.43
N GLU A 135 1.16 -0.14 11.01
CA GLU A 135 -0.15 -0.02 11.62
C GLU A 135 -0.10 0.98 12.80
N ILE A 136 -1.13 1.82 12.90
CA ILE A 136 -1.15 2.95 13.84
C ILE A 136 -0.92 2.54 15.30
N PHE A 137 -1.50 1.42 15.73
CA PHE A 137 -1.32 0.91 17.10
C PHE A 137 0.08 0.34 17.35
N LYS A 138 0.75 -0.20 16.34
CA LYS A 138 2.14 -0.65 16.42
C LYS A 138 3.11 0.53 16.41
N GLY A 139 2.84 1.53 15.58
CA GLY A 139 3.72 2.68 15.40
C GLY A 139 3.63 3.72 16.50
N LEU A 140 2.43 3.99 17.02
CA LEU A 140 2.17 5.04 18.00
C LEU A 140 1.84 4.51 19.40
N GLY A 141 1.68 3.19 19.56
CA GLY A 141 1.38 2.57 20.85
C GLY A 141 0.20 3.21 21.56
N GLY A 142 0.39 3.65 22.82
CA GLY A 142 -0.64 4.28 23.63
C GLY A 142 -1.16 5.61 23.07
N MET A 143 -0.43 6.27 22.16
CA MET A 143 -0.86 7.53 21.54
C MET A 143 -1.73 7.33 20.30
N ALA A 144 -1.91 6.10 19.84
CA ALA A 144 -2.69 5.78 18.65
C ALA A 144 -4.12 6.33 18.70
N LEU A 145 -4.81 6.19 19.83
CA LEU A 145 -6.16 6.70 20.02
C LEU A 145 -6.21 8.23 19.97
N GLN A 146 -5.23 8.91 20.60
CA GLN A 146 -5.16 10.36 20.57
C GLN A 146 -4.91 10.87 19.15
N TYR A 147 -3.99 10.24 18.40
CA TYR A 147 -3.74 10.58 17.01
C TYR A 147 -5.01 10.41 16.15
N LYS A 148 -5.75 9.31 16.35
CA LYS A 148 -7.03 9.07 15.65
C LYS A 148 -8.07 10.14 15.96
N ARG A 149 -8.18 10.63 17.19
CA ARG A 149 -9.07 11.76 17.55
C ARG A 149 -8.72 13.02 16.76
N GLU A 150 -7.44 13.28 16.50
CA GLU A 150 -6.99 14.51 15.81
C GLU A 150 -7.09 14.42 14.28
N ILE A 151 -6.89 13.23 13.72
CA ILE A 151 -6.83 13.03 12.26
C ILE A 151 -8.12 12.40 11.72
N GLY A 152 -8.78 11.55 12.52
CA GLY A 152 -10.01 10.83 12.19
C GLY A 152 -9.92 9.37 12.61
N GLU A 153 -11.04 8.85 13.09
CA GLU A 153 -11.17 7.47 13.60
C GLU A 153 -10.88 6.39 12.56
N ASP A 154 -11.00 6.72 11.28
CA ASP A 154 -10.70 5.86 10.14
C ASP A 154 -9.20 5.68 9.85
N ALA A 155 -8.32 6.36 10.59
CA ALA A 155 -6.87 6.19 10.45
C ALA A 155 -6.43 4.77 10.83
N LYS A 156 -5.71 4.11 9.90
CA LYS A 156 -5.25 2.71 10.02
C LYS A 156 -3.73 2.61 10.14
N PHE A 157 -3.02 3.50 9.45
CA PHE A 157 -1.57 3.48 9.32
C PHE A 157 -0.93 4.78 9.79
N VAL A 158 0.31 4.70 10.24
CA VAL A 158 1.15 5.88 10.46
C VAL A 158 1.53 6.44 9.10
N PRO A 159 1.33 7.75 8.82
CA PRO A 159 1.77 8.32 7.57
C PRO A 159 3.30 8.36 7.51
N GLU A 160 3.83 7.92 6.38
CA GLU A 160 5.27 7.80 6.15
C GLU A 160 5.63 8.29 4.74
N THR A 161 6.86 8.76 4.55
CA THR A 161 7.40 9.09 3.23
C THR A 161 8.41 8.03 2.81
N ASP A 162 8.37 7.64 1.53
CA ASP A 162 9.33 6.74 0.92
C ASP A 162 9.66 7.24 -0.50
N ARG A 163 10.87 7.73 -0.69
CA ARG A 163 11.32 8.34 -1.96
C ARG A 163 10.39 9.49 -2.40
N ASP A 164 9.84 9.42 -3.61
CA ASP A 164 8.89 10.39 -4.15
C ASP A 164 7.41 10.06 -3.84
N LEU A 165 7.17 9.19 -2.86
CA LEU A 165 5.84 8.76 -2.43
C LEU A 165 5.58 9.11 -0.95
N TRP A 166 4.32 9.15 -0.57
CA TRP A 166 3.91 9.15 0.82
C TRP A 166 2.67 8.28 1.03
N LEU A 167 2.68 7.57 2.16
CA LEU A 167 1.58 6.74 2.62
C LEU A 167 0.62 7.57 3.45
N CYS A 168 -0.67 7.54 3.13
CA CYS A 168 -1.73 8.15 3.90
C CYS A 168 -2.18 7.24 5.05
N THR A 169 -2.75 7.83 6.10
CA THR A 169 -3.37 7.09 7.21
C THR A 169 -4.47 6.12 6.78
N CYS A 170 -5.10 6.31 5.62
CA CYS A 170 -6.08 5.38 5.04
C CYS A 170 -5.44 4.21 4.28
N GLY A 171 -4.12 4.21 4.07
CA GLY A 171 -3.36 3.21 3.33
C GLY A 171 -3.15 3.52 1.84
N ALA A 172 -3.64 4.66 1.33
CA ALA A 172 -3.38 5.08 -0.03
C ALA A 172 -1.95 5.60 -0.20
N ILE A 173 -1.31 5.24 -1.32
CA ILE A 173 0.01 5.73 -1.71
C ILE A 173 -0.17 6.94 -2.63
N ASN A 174 0.43 8.05 -2.29
CA ASN A 174 0.33 9.32 -2.99
C ASN A 174 1.70 9.78 -3.48
N ARG A 175 1.76 10.64 -4.49
CA ARG A 175 3.01 11.30 -4.92
C ARG A 175 3.45 12.35 -3.90
N ALA A 176 4.73 12.58 -3.77
CA ALA A 176 5.27 13.60 -2.87
C ALA A 176 4.71 15.01 -3.15
N SER A 177 4.40 15.30 -4.42
CA SER A 177 3.80 16.56 -4.88
C SER A 177 2.32 16.74 -4.52
N GLU A 178 1.62 15.67 -4.14
CA GLU A 178 0.20 15.73 -3.76
C GLU A 178 0.08 16.19 -2.31
N ALA A 179 -0.54 17.35 -2.09
CA ALA A 179 -0.78 17.92 -0.76
C ALA A 179 -1.95 17.24 -0.03
N LEU A 180 -2.87 16.65 -0.78
CA LEU A 180 -4.03 15.92 -0.27
C LEU A 180 -3.97 14.46 -0.70
N CYS A 181 -4.49 13.57 0.13
CA CYS A 181 -4.65 12.18 -0.24
C CYS A 181 -5.72 12.05 -1.33
N HIS A 182 -5.40 11.40 -2.44
CA HIS A 182 -6.34 11.22 -3.56
C HIS A 182 -7.56 10.37 -3.19
N LYS A 183 -7.50 9.58 -2.11
CA LYS A 183 -8.58 8.66 -1.72
C LYS A 183 -9.47 9.20 -0.59
N CYS A 184 -8.90 9.84 0.43
CA CYS A 184 -9.65 10.32 1.59
C CYS A 184 -9.56 11.84 1.79
N GLU A 185 -8.89 12.55 0.86
CA GLU A 185 -8.75 14.03 0.81
C GLU A 185 -8.10 14.67 2.03
N LYS A 186 -7.57 13.88 2.97
CA LYS A 186 -6.88 14.40 4.15
C LYS A 186 -5.57 15.07 3.74
N SER A 187 -5.27 16.20 4.40
CA SER A 187 -4.04 16.95 4.18
C SER A 187 -2.82 16.18 4.67
N LYS A 188 -1.80 16.06 3.79
CA LYS A 188 -0.48 15.51 4.12
C LYS A 188 0.13 16.27 5.29
N GLU A 189 0.21 17.59 5.20
CA GLU A 189 0.79 18.46 6.24
C GLU A 189 0.13 18.24 7.60
N LYS A 190 -1.21 18.25 7.65
CA LYS A 190 -1.95 18.02 8.88
C LYS A 190 -1.63 16.66 9.51
N MET A 191 -1.55 15.60 8.70
CA MET A 191 -1.27 14.25 9.21
C MET A 191 0.15 14.15 9.78
N PHE A 192 1.13 14.70 9.07
CA PHE A 192 2.54 14.64 9.50
C PHE A 192 2.84 15.56 10.68
N SER A 193 2.26 16.76 10.72
CA SER A 193 2.46 17.70 11.86
C SER A 193 1.90 17.16 13.18
N LYS A 194 0.97 16.20 13.14
CA LYS A 194 0.36 15.57 14.31
C LYS A 194 1.09 14.31 14.81
N LEU A 195 2.23 13.97 14.23
CA LEU A 195 3.02 12.78 14.63
C LEU A 195 3.95 13.04 15.83
N ASP A 196 4.04 14.27 16.34
CA ASP A 196 4.86 14.55 17.51
C ASP A 196 4.27 13.84 18.76
N VAL A 197 5.01 12.83 19.25
CA VAL A 197 4.58 12.00 20.38
C VAL A 197 4.42 12.80 21.67
N ASN A 198 5.25 13.84 21.88
CA ASN A 198 5.16 14.67 23.07
C ASN A 198 3.89 15.54 23.02
N ALA A 199 3.61 16.16 21.86
CA ALA A 199 2.38 16.92 21.66
C ALA A 199 1.14 16.01 21.80
N LEU A 200 1.17 14.80 21.25
CA LEU A 200 0.09 13.82 21.43
C LEU A 200 -0.14 13.45 22.90
N ALA A 201 0.95 13.26 23.65
CA ALA A 201 0.85 12.94 25.08
C ALA A 201 0.25 14.10 25.91
N GLU A 202 0.63 15.34 25.61
CA GLU A 202 0.04 16.53 26.25
C GLU A 202 -1.45 16.67 25.91
N HIS A 203 -1.81 16.54 24.64
CA HIS A 203 -3.22 16.59 24.22
C HIS A 203 -4.04 15.48 24.84
N HIS A 204 -3.48 14.26 24.95
CA HIS A 204 -4.15 13.14 25.62
C HIS A 204 -4.41 13.43 27.10
N LYS A 205 -3.42 14.03 27.80
CA LYS A 205 -3.57 14.42 29.21
C LYS A 205 -4.68 15.46 29.37
N LEU A 206 -4.71 16.48 28.51
CA LEU A 206 -5.76 17.51 28.55
C LEU A 206 -7.14 16.90 28.27
N PHE A 207 -7.23 15.97 27.33
CA PHE A 207 -8.47 15.25 27.02
C PHE A 207 -8.99 14.49 28.25
N LEU A 208 -8.13 13.73 28.94
CA LEU A 208 -8.53 13.00 30.17
C LEU A 208 -9.00 13.92 31.27
N GLN A 209 -8.34 15.09 31.45
CA GLN A 209 -8.78 16.09 32.41
C GLN A 209 -10.17 16.66 32.10
N GLN A 210 -10.46 16.89 30.83
CA GLN A 210 -11.78 17.36 30.39
C GLN A 210 -12.87 16.30 30.60
N GLU A 211 -12.58 15.02 30.29
CA GLU A 211 -13.52 13.92 30.53
C GLU A 211 -13.85 13.76 32.02
N LEU A 212 -12.84 13.87 32.88
CA LEU A 212 -13.07 13.80 34.35
C LEU A 212 -13.93 14.96 34.84
N ALA A 213 -13.61 16.18 34.43
CA ALA A 213 -14.38 17.37 34.81
C ALA A 213 -15.84 17.32 34.30
N GLN A 214 -16.07 16.68 33.14
CA GLN A 214 -17.42 16.50 32.61
C GLN A 214 -18.21 15.47 33.43
N LYS A 215 -17.60 14.34 33.78
CA LYS A 215 -18.23 13.32 34.64
C LYS A 215 -18.62 13.88 36.01
N GLU A 216 -17.74 14.62 36.63
CA GLU A 216 -18.04 15.28 37.93
C GLU A 216 -19.24 16.24 37.84
N LYS A 217 -19.36 16.98 36.72
CA LYS A 217 -20.53 17.84 36.49
C LYS A 217 -21.84 17.08 36.32
N GLU A 218 -21.78 15.97 35.56
CA GLU A 218 -22.94 15.08 35.33
C GLU A 218 -23.40 14.41 36.62
N GLU A 219 -22.47 13.93 37.46
CA GLU A 219 -22.77 13.36 38.77
C GLU A 219 -23.38 14.38 39.71
N CYS A 220 -22.85 15.60 39.77
CA CYS A 220 -23.43 16.69 40.54
C CYS A 220 -24.84 17.05 40.08
N SER A 221 -25.10 17.10 38.78
CA SER A 221 -26.42 17.42 38.23
C SER A 221 -27.46 16.34 38.49
N ASN A 222 -27.07 15.08 38.44
CA ASN A 222 -27.93 13.93 38.72
C ASN A 222 -28.23 13.79 40.23
N GLY A 223 -27.25 14.11 41.10
CA GLY A 223 -27.44 14.17 42.55
C GLY A 223 -28.45 15.24 42.99
N PHE A 224 -28.49 16.40 42.30
CA PHE A 224 -29.46 17.46 42.55
C PHE A 224 -30.90 17.10 42.16
N ASN A 225 -31.06 16.33 41.05
CA ASN A 225 -32.37 15.90 40.60
C ASN A 225 -32.98 14.81 41.50
N SER A 226 -32.17 13.99 42.16
CA SER A 226 -32.64 12.94 43.09
C SER A 226 -33.14 13.51 44.42
N LEU A 227 -32.63 14.69 44.85
CA LEU A 227 -33.06 15.35 46.08
C LEU A 227 -34.40 16.11 45.93
N ASN A 228 -34.80 16.49 44.70
CA ASN A 228 -36.04 17.19 44.44
C ASN A 228 -37.29 16.32 44.28
N ILE A 229 -37.17 14.99 44.27
CA ILE A 229 -38.29 14.06 44.16
C ILE A 229 -38.85 13.69 45.53
N GLY A 230 -38.11 13.97 46.61
CA GLY A 230 -38.53 13.64 48.00
C GLY A 230 -39.37 14.69 48.74
N ALA A 231 -39.69 15.83 48.15
CA ALA A 231 -40.41 16.92 48.80
C ALA A 231 -41.80 17.20 48.20
N LYS A 232 -42.58 16.14 48.02
CA LYS A 232 -44.06 16.20 47.82
C LYS A 232 -44.72 15.07 48.56
N LEU A 233 -44.95 15.29 49.82
CA LEU A 233 -46.01 14.63 50.63
C LEU A 233 -46.63 15.71 51.49
#